data_599fc9b58aa022c34f082d3b599cada0
#
_entry.id   599fc9b58aa022c34f082d3b599cada0
#
_cell.length_a   1.000
_cell.length_b   1.000
_cell.length_c   1.000
_cell.angle_alpha   90.00
_cell.angle_beta   90.00
_cell.angle_gamma   90.00
#
_symmetry.space_group_name_H-M   'P 1'
#
loop_
_entity.id
_entity.type
_entity.pdbx_description
1 polymer ?
#
loop_
_entity_poly.entity_id
_entity_poly.type
_entity_poly.pdbx_seq_one_letter_code
_entity_poly.pdbx_strand_id
1 'polypeptide(L)'
;LRLPEIFLDDDGIIVEHRWTFDEGVNIGGGVISISSDFSETESFIDRPVVSWREPGLKIATIEVTDDDGNTTLSELEILVLNQRPVALFERPDDGEIGEPYIFTSSSFDPDGDSSSLSHIWTFSDRTDPIENTTSVSRTFSSPGLYSVSLTVVDDRGLESAPKTYLLSIANPSPVPVMKFSCPSDGYSILKVIPSPDRTPIWKVPQISTGGAFVAPGDMIRFDGTGSFDADPEFDGKASTEMGDSDWNGITRWIWDFGDATPSKSGPVAWHSYERAGEYTVRLTVIDGFGDGDSNMTEMRV
;
A
#
# COMPACT_ATOMS: atom_id res chain seq x y z
N LEU A 1 -12.08 -31.92 21.69
CA LEU A 1 -12.74 -33.24 21.56
C LEU A 1 -13.20 -33.69 22.94
N ARG A 2 -14.38 -34.34 23.05
CA ARG A 2 -14.86 -34.98 24.26
C ARG A 2 -14.81 -36.47 24.04
N LEU A 3 -14.01 -37.16 24.82
CA LEU A 3 -13.83 -38.59 24.71
C LEU A 3 -14.98 -39.38 25.28
N PRO A 4 -15.35 -40.53 24.71
CA PRO A 4 -16.43 -41.38 25.20
C PRO A 4 -16.03 -42.07 26.49
N GLU A 5 -17.03 -42.37 27.30
CA GLU A 5 -16.91 -43.18 28.49
C GLU A 5 -17.71 -44.47 28.26
N ILE A 6 -17.05 -45.60 28.19
CA ILE A 6 -17.69 -46.94 28.23
C ILE A 6 -16.73 -47.86 28.97
N PHE A 7 -16.95 -47.98 30.28
CA PHE A 7 -16.22 -48.96 31.09
C PHE A 7 -17.25 -49.99 31.59
N LEU A 8 -16.98 -51.24 31.28
CA LEU A 8 -17.76 -52.39 31.74
C LEU A 8 -16.83 -53.33 32.42
N ASP A 9 -17.17 -53.71 33.61
CA ASP A 9 -16.59 -54.80 34.37
C ASP A 9 -17.69 -55.81 34.63
N ASP A 10 -17.48 -57.08 34.28
CA ASP A 10 -18.53 -58.13 34.35
C ASP A 10 -18.67 -58.71 35.76
N ASP A 11 -17.69 -58.57 36.67
CA ASP A 11 -17.62 -59.19 37.98
C ASP A 11 -17.22 -58.26 39.14
N GLY A 12 -16.92 -56.99 38.86
CA GLY A 12 -16.42 -56.06 39.86
C GLY A 12 -16.80 -54.59 39.61
N ILE A 13 -15.99 -53.68 40.11
CA ILE A 13 -16.17 -52.23 40.04
C ILE A 13 -14.88 -51.59 39.52
N ILE A 14 -14.95 -50.71 38.53
CA ILE A 14 -13.81 -49.89 38.10
C ILE A 14 -13.49 -48.90 39.23
N VAL A 15 -12.28 -49.03 39.80
CA VAL A 15 -11.80 -48.19 40.91
C VAL A 15 -10.90 -47.06 40.47
N GLU A 16 -10.24 -47.20 39.32
CA GLU A 16 -9.34 -46.18 38.78
C GLU A 16 -9.42 -46.15 37.26
N HIS A 17 -9.28 -44.97 36.67
CA HIS A 17 -8.99 -44.78 35.24
C HIS A 17 -7.94 -43.69 35.03
N ARG A 18 -7.04 -43.90 34.05
CA ARG A 18 -5.98 -42.99 33.72
C ARG A 18 -5.96 -42.76 32.22
N TRP A 19 -6.01 -41.50 31.84
CA TRP A 19 -5.82 -41.09 30.44
C TRP A 19 -4.36 -40.66 30.19
N THR A 20 -3.78 -41.15 29.12
CA THR A 20 -2.46 -40.77 28.64
C THR A 20 -2.63 -40.22 27.22
N PHE A 21 -1.94 -39.13 26.89
CA PHE A 21 -2.01 -38.47 25.60
C PHE A 21 -0.64 -38.18 25.05
N ASP A 22 -0.53 -38.18 23.72
CA ASP A 22 0.69 -37.74 23.03
C ASP A 22 1.05 -36.29 23.38
N GLU A 23 2.30 -35.93 23.10
CA GLU A 23 2.83 -34.57 23.30
C GLU A 23 1.96 -33.48 22.71
N GLY A 24 2.02 -32.28 23.30
CA GLY A 24 1.33 -31.08 22.82
C GLY A 24 -0.16 -31.05 23.12
N VAL A 25 -0.70 -31.95 23.91
CA VAL A 25 -2.09 -31.90 24.34
C VAL A 25 -2.37 -30.77 25.33
N ASN A 26 -3.50 -30.08 25.15
CA ASN A 26 -4.07 -29.18 26.14
C ASN A 26 -5.31 -29.83 26.76
N ILE A 27 -5.31 -30.01 28.06
CA ILE A 27 -6.44 -30.61 28.79
C ILE A 27 -7.20 -29.52 29.55
N GLY A 28 -8.50 -29.40 29.23
CA GLY A 28 -9.44 -28.48 29.92
C GLY A 28 -10.08 -29.11 31.15
N GLY A 29 -9.86 -28.50 32.29
CA GLY A 29 -10.62 -28.75 33.53
C GLY A 29 -10.26 -30.05 34.27
N GLY A 30 -9.19 -30.06 35.09
CA GLY A 30 -8.85 -31.14 36.00
C GLY A 30 -7.41 -31.21 36.43
N VAL A 31 -7.06 -32.16 37.26
CA VAL A 31 -5.71 -32.39 37.77
C VAL A 31 -4.90 -33.06 36.63
N ILE A 32 -3.82 -32.41 36.21
CA ILE A 32 -2.88 -32.94 35.26
C ILE A 32 -1.66 -33.44 36.03
N SER A 33 -1.30 -34.72 35.91
CA SER A 33 0.02 -35.23 36.28
C SER A 33 0.86 -35.27 35.00
N ILE A 34 2.05 -34.71 35.07
CA ILE A 34 3.03 -34.87 34.00
C ILE A 34 3.92 -36.01 34.44
N SER A 35 4.00 -37.06 33.62
CA SER A 35 4.89 -38.16 33.84
C SER A 35 6.37 -37.67 33.76
N SER A 36 7.25 -38.34 34.53
CA SER A 36 8.66 -38.00 34.54
C SER A 36 9.41 -38.24 33.20
N ASP A 37 8.75 -38.84 32.23
CA ASP A 37 9.30 -39.14 30.88
C ASP A 37 9.08 -38.06 29.84
N PHE A 38 8.42 -36.93 30.20
CA PHE A 38 8.18 -35.75 29.35
C PHE A 38 7.47 -36.00 28.01
N SER A 39 7.12 -37.23 27.67
CA SER A 39 6.48 -37.59 26.39
C SER A 39 4.97 -37.81 26.50
N GLU A 40 4.44 -37.96 27.70
CA GLU A 40 3.03 -38.27 27.95
C GLU A 40 2.44 -37.37 29.00
N THR A 41 1.17 -37.01 28.80
CA THR A 41 0.37 -36.21 29.76
C THR A 41 -0.78 -37.05 30.28
N GLU A 42 -0.82 -37.27 31.59
CA GLU A 42 -1.84 -38.09 32.28
C GLU A 42 -2.99 -37.23 32.80
N SER A 43 -4.20 -37.76 32.76
CA SER A 43 -5.38 -37.14 33.36
C SER A 43 -6.23 -38.19 34.07
N PHE A 44 -6.67 -37.88 35.30
CA PHE A 44 -7.57 -38.70 36.13
C PHE A 44 -9.00 -38.19 36.07
N ILE A 45 -9.42 -37.53 35.02
CA ILE A 45 -10.77 -37.02 34.83
C ILE A 45 -11.56 -38.05 34.04
N ASP A 46 -12.80 -38.33 34.44
CA ASP A 46 -13.67 -39.26 33.73
C ASP A 46 -13.87 -38.96 32.26
N ARG A 47 -13.94 -37.67 31.92
CA ARG A 47 -14.19 -37.18 30.55
C ARG A 47 -13.32 -35.97 30.23
N PRO A 48 -12.03 -36.18 29.94
CA PRO A 48 -11.17 -35.07 29.62
C PRO A 48 -11.60 -34.39 28.34
N VAL A 49 -11.52 -33.05 28.33
CA VAL A 49 -11.65 -32.24 27.12
C VAL A 49 -10.26 -31.92 26.65
N VAL A 50 -9.88 -32.42 25.49
CA VAL A 50 -8.53 -32.32 24.97
C VAL A 50 -8.49 -31.57 23.64
N SER A 51 -7.37 -30.88 23.40
CA SER A 51 -7.04 -30.26 22.12
C SER A 51 -5.55 -30.34 21.88
N TRP A 52 -5.17 -30.44 20.63
CA TRP A 52 -3.78 -30.36 20.18
C TRP A 52 -3.62 -29.12 19.30
N ARG A 53 -2.47 -28.48 19.41
CA ARG A 53 -2.11 -27.35 18.56
C ARG A 53 -1.57 -27.85 17.23
N GLU A 54 -0.74 -28.88 17.27
CA GLU A 54 -0.08 -29.41 16.08
C GLU A 54 -0.93 -30.50 15.41
N PRO A 55 -1.12 -30.43 14.07
CA PRO A 55 -1.83 -31.44 13.33
C PRO A 55 -1.07 -32.76 13.26
N GLY A 56 -1.77 -33.82 12.90
CA GLY A 56 -1.23 -35.17 12.79
C GLY A 56 -2.08 -36.19 13.52
N LEU A 57 -1.66 -37.46 13.42
CA LEU A 57 -2.26 -38.55 14.16
C LEU A 57 -1.84 -38.44 15.61
N LYS A 58 -2.80 -38.45 16.54
CA LYS A 58 -2.62 -38.39 17.99
C LYS A 58 -3.23 -39.63 18.60
N ILE A 59 -2.61 -40.13 19.67
CA ILE A 59 -3.11 -41.30 20.40
C ILE A 59 -3.54 -40.85 21.81
N ALA A 60 -4.75 -41.24 22.18
CA ALA A 60 -5.24 -41.16 23.53
C ALA A 60 -5.41 -42.58 24.07
N THR A 61 -4.69 -42.90 25.12
CA THR A 61 -4.77 -44.20 25.79
C THR A 61 -5.51 -44.06 27.11
N ILE A 62 -6.43 -44.98 27.37
CA ILE A 62 -7.05 -45.11 28.69
C ILE A 62 -6.64 -46.43 29.31
N GLU A 63 -6.18 -46.37 30.56
CA GLU A 63 -5.98 -47.49 31.46
C GLU A 63 -7.07 -47.50 32.52
N VAL A 64 -7.74 -48.62 32.69
CA VAL A 64 -8.72 -48.80 33.72
C VAL A 64 -8.29 -49.94 34.65
N THR A 65 -8.55 -49.78 35.97
CA THR A 65 -8.23 -50.76 37.02
C THR A 65 -9.52 -51.11 37.79
N ASP A 66 -9.77 -52.41 37.97
CA ASP A 66 -10.85 -52.95 38.76
C ASP A 66 -10.49 -53.01 40.27
N ASP A 67 -11.45 -53.43 41.10
CA ASP A 67 -11.23 -53.60 42.54
C ASP A 67 -10.41 -54.81 42.92
N ASP A 68 -10.18 -55.74 41.99
CA ASP A 68 -9.25 -56.88 42.16
C ASP A 68 -7.79 -56.54 41.72
N GLY A 69 -7.58 -55.34 41.15
CA GLY A 69 -6.27 -54.84 40.70
C GLY A 69 -5.87 -55.26 39.31
N ASN A 70 -6.81 -55.78 38.50
CA ASN A 70 -6.54 -56.03 37.08
C ASN A 70 -6.63 -54.74 36.26
N THR A 71 -5.77 -54.60 35.29
CA THR A 71 -5.73 -53.43 34.41
C THR A 71 -6.01 -53.78 32.96
N THR A 72 -6.73 -52.88 32.24
CA THR A 72 -6.99 -52.99 30.83
C THR A 72 -6.70 -51.66 30.13
N LEU A 73 -6.07 -51.74 28.97
CA LEU A 73 -5.73 -50.58 28.13
C LEU A 73 -6.59 -50.53 26.89
N SER A 74 -7.00 -49.33 26.50
CA SER A 74 -7.64 -49.06 25.23
C SER A 74 -7.05 -47.82 24.60
N GLU A 75 -6.83 -47.85 23.28
CA GLU A 75 -6.29 -46.74 22.50
C GLU A 75 -7.32 -46.16 21.55
N LEU A 76 -7.27 -44.83 21.40
CA LEU A 76 -8.07 -44.09 20.46
C LEU A 76 -7.15 -43.24 19.58
N GLU A 77 -7.19 -43.52 18.27
CA GLU A 77 -6.51 -42.71 17.27
C GLU A 77 -7.36 -41.49 16.89
N ILE A 78 -6.74 -40.31 16.93
CA ILE A 78 -7.39 -39.03 16.65
C ILE A 78 -6.57 -38.30 15.57
N LEU A 79 -7.18 -38.10 14.41
CA LEU A 79 -6.56 -37.28 13.36
C LEU A 79 -6.87 -35.81 13.60
N VAL A 80 -5.86 -35.03 13.98
CA VAL A 80 -5.93 -33.58 14.04
C VAL A 80 -5.57 -33.01 12.70
N LEU A 81 -6.51 -32.30 12.09
CA LEU A 81 -6.34 -31.75 10.73
C LEU A 81 -5.54 -30.47 10.77
N ASN A 82 -4.72 -30.26 9.72
CA ASN A 82 -4.02 -29.00 9.47
C ASN A 82 -5.02 -27.87 9.21
N GLN A 83 -4.78 -26.70 9.79
CA GLN A 83 -5.57 -25.50 9.56
C GLN A 83 -4.92 -24.66 8.45
N ARG A 84 -5.73 -23.85 7.80
CA ARG A 84 -5.22 -22.91 6.80
C ARG A 84 -4.50 -21.76 7.49
N PRO A 85 -3.35 -21.33 6.96
CA PRO A 85 -2.72 -20.11 7.42
C PRO A 85 -3.59 -18.88 7.10
N VAL A 86 -3.32 -17.78 7.78
CA VAL A 86 -4.04 -16.52 7.63
C VAL A 86 -3.14 -15.48 6.99
N ALA A 87 -3.50 -15.04 5.78
CA ALA A 87 -2.81 -13.97 5.10
C ALA A 87 -3.18 -12.61 5.69
N LEU A 88 -2.19 -11.86 6.15
CA LEU A 88 -2.30 -10.51 6.65
C LEU A 88 -1.11 -9.66 6.18
N PHE A 89 -1.36 -8.41 5.83
CA PHE A 89 -0.31 -7.42 5.60
C PHE A 89 -0.85 -6.02 5.84
N GLU A 90 0.05 -5.07 6.09
CA GLU A 90 -0.27 -3.65 6.17
C GLU A 90 -0.22 -3.03 4.78
N ARG A 91 -1.24 -2.25 4.47
CA ARG A 91 -1.33 -1.45 3.27
C ARG A 91 -0.67 -0.08 3.54
N PRO A 92 0.24 0.40 2.69
CA PRO A 92 0.66 1.80 2.74
C PRO A 92 -0.51 2.74 2.40
N ASP A 93 -0.38 4.01 2.75
CA ASP A 93 -1.32 5.05 2.34
C ASP A 93 -1.33 5.22 0.82
N ASP A 94 -2.42 5.81 0.29
CA ASP A 94 -2.51 6.24 -1.09
C ASP A 94 -1.46 7.33 -1.34
N GLY A 95 -0.93 7.42 -2.56
CA GLY A 95 0.13 8.36 -2.86
C GLY A 95 0.28 8.63 -4.35
N GLU A 96 1.47 8.91 -4.81
CA GLU A 96 1.77 9.41 -6.16
C GLU A 96 2.65 8.44 -6.94
N ILE A 97 2.69 8.56 -8.26
CA ILE A 97 3.57 7.78 -9.13
C ILE A 97 5.04 8.06 -8.78
N GLY A 98 5.91 7.07 -9.05
CA GLY A 98 7.34 7.21 -8.81
C GLY A 98 7.79 6.90 -7.38
N GLU A 99 6.89 6.93 -6.40
CA GLU A 99 7.20 6.64 -5.00
C GLU A 99 7.28 5.13 -4.73
N PRO A 100 8.20 4.68 -3.85
CA PRO A 100 8.29 3.28 -3.46
C PRO A 100 7.28 2.94 -2.37
N TYR A 101 6.40 1.98 -2.64
CA TYR A 101 5.42 1.44 -1.68
C TYR A 101 5.92 0.12 -1.12
N ILE A 102 5.97 0.00 0.20
CA ILE A 102 6.45 -1.20 0.88
C ILE A 102 5.25 -1.93 1.49
N PHE A 103 5.11 -3.21 1.15
CA PHE A 103 4.10 -4.11 1.69
C PHE A 103 4.82 -5.17 2.53
N THR A 104 4.42 -5.32 3.79
CA THR A 104 5.05 -6.25 4.72
C THR A 104 4.00 -7.19 5.29
N SER A 105 4.27 -8.49 5.18
CA SER A 105 3.40 -9.54 5.71
C SER A 105 3.46 -9.60 7.23
N SER A 106 2.31 -9.76 7.83
CA SER A 106 2.09 -10.14 9.23
C SER A 106 1.27 -11.44 9.33
N SER A 107 1.33 -12.27 8.29
CA SER A 107 0.63 -13.55 8.19
C SER A 107 1.08 -14.52 9.27
N PHE A 108 0.19 -15.40 9.67
CA PHE A 108 0.49 -16.43 10.67
C PHE A 108 -0.21 -17.74 10.35
N ASP A 109 0.32 -18.82 10.92
CA ASP A 109 -0.29 -20.13 10.92
C ASP A 109 -0.83 -20.48 12.32
N PRO A 110 -2.15 -20.81 12.45
CA PRO A 110 -2.76 -21.11 13.74
C PRO A 110 -2.21 -22.38 14.44
N ASP A 111 -1.71 -23.35 13.69
CA ASP A 111 -1.27 -24.66 14.17
C ASP A 111 0.12 -25.07 13.65
N GLY A 112 0.84 -24.16 13.00
CA GLY A 112 2.18 -24.36 12.46
C GLY A 112 3.17 -23.25 12.84
N ASP A 113 4.35 -23.33 12.25
CA ASP A 113 5.38 -22.30 12.39
C ASP A 113 5.18 -21.19 11.35
N SER A 114 4.76 -20.01 11.83
CA SER A 114 4.57 -18.85 10.97
C SER A 114 5.84 -18.40 10.23
N SER A 115 7.02 -18.79 10.69
CA SER A 115 8.29 -18.49 10.01
C SER A 115 8.54 -19.37 8.77
N SER A 116 7.81 -20.47 8.64
CA SER A 116 7.90 -21.39 7.50
C SER A 116 6.94 -21.04 6.34
N LEU A 117 6.12 -20.01 6.49
CA LEU A 117 5.15 -19.60 5.48
C LEU A 117 5.82 -19.15 4.18
N SER A 118 5.41 -19.73 3.06
CA SER A 118 5.71 -19.21 1.72
C SER A 118 4.74 -18.10 1.36
N HIS A 119 5.24 -17.02 0.75
CA HIS A 119 4.45 -15.82 0.42
C HIS A 119 4.32 -15.66 -1.09
N ILE A 120 3.12 -15.35 -1.56
CA ILE A 120 2.80 -15.12 -2.97
C ILE A 120 2.09 -13.76 -3.08
N TRP A 121 2.83 -12.75 -3.60
CA TRP A 121 2.32 -11.41 -3.83
C TRP A 121 1.87 -11.25 -5.27
N THR A 122 0.67 -10.73 -5.48
CA THR A 122 0.13 -10.39 -6.81
C THR A 122 -0.28 -8.93 -6.89
N PHE A 123 0.01 -8.31 -8.03
CA PHE A 123 -0.28 -6.91 -8.32
C PHE A 123 -1.05 -6.83 -9.63
N SER A 124 -2.06 -5.95 -9.71
CA SER A 124 -2.91 -5.82 -10.91
C SER A 124 -2.19 -5.26 -12.14
N ASP A 125 -1.03 -4.62 -11.95
CA ASP A 125 -0.22 -4.06 -13.04
C ASP A 125 0.79 -5.04 -13.64
N ARG A 126 0.82 -6.29 -13.15
CA ARG A 126 1.73 -7.34 -13.66
C ARG A 126 1.07 -8.71 -13.62
N THR A 127 1.54 -9.58 -14.50
CA THR A 127 1.03 -10.96 -14.62
C THR A 127 1.75 -11.94 -13.71
N ASP A 128 3.06 -11.70 -13.42
CA ASP A 128 3.88 -12.62 -12.65
C ASP A 128 3.84 -12.27 -11.16
N PRO A 129 3.55 -13.24 -10.27
CA PRO A 129 3.62 -13.04 -8.84
C PRO A 129 5.07 -12.84 -8.37
N ILE A 130 5.23 -12.26 -7.17
CA ILE A 130 6.50 -12.20 -6.45
C ILE A 130 6.40 -13.21 -5.31
N GLU A 131 7.32 -14.17 -5.27
CA GLU A 131 7.25 -15.29 -4.36
C GLU A 131 8.37 -15.27 -3.31
N ASN A 132 8.13 -15.96 -2.19
CA ASN A 132 9.10 -16.26 -1.15
C ASN A 132 9.76 -15.03 -0.51
N THR A 133 9.02 -13.95 -0.37
CA THR A 133 9.46 -12.75 0.36
C THR A 133 8.39 -12.26 1.32
N THR A 134 8.76 -11.99 2.57
CA THR A 134 7.87 -11.43 3.59
C THR A 134 7.60 -9.95 3.38
N SER A 135 8.44 -9.26 2.62
CA SER A 135 8.28 -7.85 2.29
C SER A 135 8.62 -7.60 0.82
N VAL A 136 7.82 -6.77 0.17
CA VAL A 136 8.02 -6.37 -1.23
C VAL A 136 7.92 -4.86 -1.36
N SER A 137 8.82 -4.27 -2.16
CA SER A 137 8.76 -2.87 -2.56
C SER A 137 8.28 -2.77 -4.00
N ARG A 138 7.35 -1.85 -4.26
CA ARG A 138 6.77 -1.62 -5.59
C ARG A 138 6.68 -0.12 -5.87
N THR A 139 7.08 0.28 -7.08
CA THR A 139 6.87 1.62 -7.64
C THR A 139 5.90 1.51 -8.81
N PHE A 140 4.92 2.41 -8.88
CA PHE A 140 3.94 2.47 -9.96
C PHE A 140 4.30 3.61 -10.91
N SER A 141 4.27 3.33 -12.22
CA SER A 141 4.65 4.27 -13.28
C SER A 141 3.45 4.96 -13.95
N SER A 142 2.25 4.68 -13.50
CA SER A 142 1.02 5.30 -14.03
C SER A 142 0.03 5.53 -12.90
N PRO A 143 -0.75 6.62 -12.96
CA PRO A 143 -1.82 6.83 -11.99
C PRO A 143 -2.93 5.81 -12.17
N GLY A 144 -3.65 5.50 -11.09
CA GLY A 144 -4.76 4.58 -11.15
C GLY A 144 -5.05 3.86 -9.84
N LEU A 145 -5.98 2.93 -9.90
CA LEU A 145 -6.36 2.07 -8.78
C LEU A 145 -5.75 0.68 -8.98
N TYR A 146 -4.86 0.30 -8.08
CA TYR A 146 -4.14 -0.97 -8.12
C TYR A 146 -4.65 -1.91 -7.04
N SER A 147 -4.83 -3.19 -7.38
CA SER A 147 -5.06 -4.22 -6.39
C SER A 147 -3.75 -4.92 -6.03
N VAL A 148 -3.52 -5.08 -4.73
CA VAL A 148 -2.40 -5.84 -4.17
C VAL A 148 -2.96 -6.95 -3.33
N SER A 149 -2.51 -8.18 -3.59
CA SER A 149 -3.02 -9.37 -2.92
C SER A 149 -1.88 -10.24 -2.42
N LEU A 150 -2.05 -10.79 -1.22
CA LEU A 150 -1.13 -11.75 -0.60
C LEU A 150 -1.87 -13.05 -0.36
N THR A 151 -1.28 -14.16 -0.80
CA THR A 151 -1.60 -15.52 -0.40
C THR A 151 -0.39 -16.12 0.31
N VAL A 152 -0.60 -16.86 1.39
CA VAL A 152 0.45 -17.60 2.08
C VAL A 152 0.15 -19.08 2.08
N VAL A 153 1.20 -19.88 2.06
CA VAL A 153 1.17 -21.35 2.02
C VAL A 153 1.97 -21.88 3.19
N ASP A 154 1.41 -22.80 3.95
CA ASP A 154 2.10 -23.45 5.07
C ASP A 154 3.11 -24.53 4.61
N ASP A 155 3.83 -25.13 5.53
CA ASP A 155 4.83 -26.18 5.29
C ASP A 155 4.21 -27.51 4.82
N ARG A 156 2.87 -27.66 4.93
CA ARG A 156 2.10 -28.82 4.47
C ARG A 156 1.37 -28.56 3.14
N GLY A 157 1.56 -27.39 2.54
CA GLY A 157 1.03 -27.02 1.24
C GLY A 157 -0.42 -26.51 1.27
N LEU A 158 -0.97 -26.16 2.44
CA LEU A 158 -2.32 -25.60 2.52
C LEU A 158 -2.27 -24.08 2.35
N GLU A 159 -3.08 -23.57 1.43
CA GLU A 159 -3.12 -22.14 1.08
C GLU A 159 -4.13 -21.35 1.93
N SER A 160 -3.80 -20.12 2.27
CA SER A 160 -4.73 -19.15 2.85
C SER A 160 -5.78 -18.69 1.84
N ALA A 161 -6.87 -18.09 2.34
CA ALA A 161 -7.63 -17.16 1.52
C ALA A 161 -6.74 -15.95 1.17
N PRO A 162 -6.83 -15.39 -0.07
CA PRO A 162 -6.07 -14.21 -0.43
C PRO A 162 -6.55 -12.98 0.37
N LYS A 163 -5.60 -12.21 0.89
CA LYS A 163 -5.86 -10.88 1.47
C LYS A 163 -5.59 -9.84 0.41
N THR A 164 -6.58 -9.01 0.09
CA THR A 164 -6.48 -8.02 -0.99
C THR A 164 -6.78 -6.61 -0.46
N TYR A 165 -6.00 -5.64 -0.90
CA TYR A 165 -6.25 -4.21 -0.73
C TYR A 165 -6.20 -3.48 -2.08
N LEU A 166 -6.91 -2.37 -2.14
CA LEU A 166 -6.80 -1.40 -3.22
C LEU A 166 -5.91 -0.25 -2.78
N LEU A 167 -5.05 0.21 -3.67
CA LEU A 167 -4.15 1.34 -3.51
C LEU A 167 -4.42 2.34 -4.63
N SER A 168 -4.70 3.60 -4.28
CA SER A 168 -4.87 4.68 -5.24
C SER A 168 -3.56 5.41 -5.45
N ILE A 169 -3.11 5.47 -6.69
CA ILE A 169 -1.90 6.17 -7.10
C ILE A 169 -2.32 7.38 -7.93
N ALA A 170 -2.00 8.57 -7.45
CA ALA A 170 -2.28 9.82 -8.13
C ALA A 170 -1.10 10.28 -8.99
N ASN A 171 -1.41 11.14 -9.97
CA ASN A 171 -0.42 11.92 -10.68
C ASN A 171 -0.26 13.27 -9.97
N PRO A 172 0.94 13.74 -9.60
CA PRO A 172 1.13 15.09 -9.10
C PRO A 172 0.87 16.11 -10.19
N SER A 173 0.20 17.20 -9.83
CA SER A 173 -0.08 18.27 -10.80
C SER A 173 1.20 19.02 -11.18
N PRO A 174 1.36 19.40 -12.45
CA PRO A 174 2.50 20.18 -12.90
C PRO A 174 2.52 21.59 -12.29
N VAL A 175 3.71 22.19 -12.22
CA VAL A 175 3.93 23.49 -11.59
C VAL A 175 4.11 24.58 -12.68
N PRO A 176 3.16 25.50 -12.84
CA PRO A 176 3.28 26.59 -13.79
C PRO A 176 4.23 27.69 -13.28
N VAL A 177 5.21 28.03 -14.09
CA VAL A 177 6.16 29.13 -13.82
C VAL A 177 6.06 30.16 -14.95
N MET A 178 5.69 31.38 -14.60
CA MET A 178 5.47 32.46 -15.54
C MET A 178 6.56 33.53 -15.41
N LYS A 179 7.07 33.97 -16.55
CA LYS A 179 7.93 35.16 -16.67
C LYS A 179 7.38 36.05 -17.76
N PHE A 180 7.60 37.34 -17.69
CA PHE A 180 7.29 38.27 -18.77
C PHE A 180 8.35 39.34 -18.93
N SER A 181 8.47 39.88 -20.16
CA SER A 181 9.41 40.95 -20.51
C SER A 181 8.79 41.84 -21.58
N CYS A 182 9.07 43.12 -21.48
CA CYS A 182 8.71 44.09 -22.52
C CYS A 182 10.01 44.45 -23.32
N PRO A 183 10.10 44.10 -24.61
CA PRO A 183 11.30 44.32 -25.40
C PRO A 183 11.58 45.80 -25.66
N SER A 184 10.56 46.67 -25.57
CA SER A 184 10.72 48.10 -25.85
C SER A 184 11.62 48.84 -24.89
N ASP A 185 11.78 48.33 -23.62
CA ASP A 185 12.48 49.05 -22.56
C ASP A 185 13.80 48.43 -22.11
N GLY A 186 14.20 47.32 -22.72
CA GLY A 186 15.44 46.62 -22.39
C GLY A 186 15.51 46.06 -20.96
N TYR A 187 14.44 46.06 -20.21
CA TYR A 187 14.31 45.58 -18.81
C TYR A 187 13.18 44.56 -18.67
N SER A 188 13.35 43.70 -17.91
CA SER A 188 13.49 43.00 -16.69
C SER A 188 12.56 41.82 -16.59
N ILE A 189 13.08 40.71 -16.30
CA ILE A 189 12.37 39.44 -16.10
C ILE A 189 11.75 39.47 -14.70
N LEU A 190 10.43 39.42 -14.61
CA LEU A 190 9.73 39.08 -13.38
C LEU A 190 9.45 37.57 -13.40
N LYS A 191 9.97 36.86 -12.41
CA LYS A 191 9.74 35.43 -12.21
C LYS A 191 8.68 35.26 -11.12
N VAL A 192 7.55 34.69 -11.46
CA VAL A 192 6.54 34.25 -10.49
C VAL A 192 6.74 32.75 -10.24
N ILE A 193 7.10 32.40 -9.01
CA ILE A 193 7.26 31.01 -8.58
C ILE A 193 6.08 30.70 -7.67
N PRO A 194 5.27 29.65 -7.95
CA PRO A 194 4.23 29.23 -7.04
C PRO A 194 4.79 28.74 -5.72
N SER A 195 4.05 28.94 -4.64
CA SER A 195 4.40 28.38 -3.33
C SER A 195 4.16 26.87 -3.32
N PRO A 196 5.00 26.07 -2.68
CA PRO A 196 4.84 24.63 -2.57
C PRO A 196 3.58 24.19 -1.79
N ASP A 197 2.92 25.11 -1.07
CA ASP A 197 1.69 24.88 -0.32
C ASP A 197 0.42 25.22 -1.10
N ARG A 198 0.53 25.42 -2.44
CA ARG A 198 -0.59 25.75 -3.35
C ARG A 198 -1.34 27.03 -2.99
N THR A 199 -0.90 27.80 -2.02
CA THR A 199 -1.42 29.15 -1.79
C THR A 199 -0.65 30.13 -2.67
N PRO A 200 -1.34 30.92 -3.53
CA PRO A 200 -0.66 31.95 -4.31
C PRO A 200 -0.07 33.00 -3.35
N ILE A 201 1.23 32.89 -3.10
CA ILE A 201 1.93 33.95 -2.36
C ILE A 201 2.20 35.06 -3.39
N TRP A 202 1.35 36.06 -3.35
CA TRP A 202 1.53 37.33 -4.05
C TRP A 202 2.75 38.06 -3.46
N LYS A 203 3.95 37.59 -3.71
CA LYS A 203 5.11 38.46 -3.62
C LYS A 203 5.24 39.16 -4.97
N VAL A 204 4.50 40.23 -5.12
CA VAL A 204 4.92 41.28 -6.05
C VAL A 204 6.35 41.60 -5.66
N PRO A 205 7.37 41.35 -6.52
CA PRO A 205 8.71 41.86 -6.23
C PRO A 205 8.51 43.35 -5.96
N GLN A 206 8.96 43.84 -4.82
CA GLN A 206 9.00 45.25 -4.58
C GLN A 206 9.90 45.83 -5.67
N ILE A 207 9.30 46.43 -6.69
CA ILE A 207 10.01 47.16 -7.71
C ILE A 207 10.60 48.35 -6.93
N SER A 208 11.88 48.26 -6.56
CA SER A 208 12.62 49.40 -6.05
C SER A 208 12.58 50.47 -7.13
N THR A 209 11.72 51.46 -6.94
CA THR A 209 11.73 52.79 -7.56
C THR A 209 12.09 52.80 -9.06
N GLY A 210 11.13 52.47 -9.90
CA GLY A 210 11.23 52.51 -11.36
C GLY A 210 10.27 51.49 -11.95
N GLY A 211 8.95 51.66 -11.72
CA GLY A 211 7.96 50.77 -12.29
C GLY A 211 8.07 50.81 -13.80
N ALA A 212 8.43 49.73 -14.44
CA ALA A 212 8.22 49.56 -15.86
C ALA A 212 6.71 49.43 -16.06
N PHE A 213 6.05 50.52 -16.35
CA PHE A 213 4.68 50.53 -16.81
C PHE A 213 4.73 50.13 -18.28
N VAL A 214 3.93 49.14 -18.65
CA VAL A 214 3.70 48.79 -20.03
C VAL A 214 2.69 49.80 -20.57
N ALA A 215 3.00 50.42 -21.69
CA ALA A 215 2.03 51.35 -22.32
C ALA A 215 1.04 50.57 -23.20
N PRO A 216 -0.20 51.07 -23.40
CA PRO A 216 -1.11 50.48 -24.36
C PRO A 216 -0.48 50.38 -25.75
N GLY A 217 -0.54 49.18 -26.33
CA GLY A 217 0.09 48.84 -27.63
C GLY A 217 1.52 48.22 -27.54
N ASP A 218 2.14 48.28 -26.37
CA ASP A 218 3.44 47.62 -26.18
C ASP A 218 3.30 46.10 -26.29
N MET A 219 4.26 45.47 -27.03
CA MET A 219 4.27 44.03 -27.17
C MET A 219 5.01 43.38 -26.00
N ILE A 220 4.33 42.53 -25.27
CA ILE A 220 4.85 41.84 -24.09
C ILE A 220 5.13 40.39 -24.46
N ARG A 221 6.29 39.89 -24.08
CA ARG A 221 6.67 38.49 -24.18
C ARG A 221 6.36 37.79 -22.87
N PHE A 222 5.49 36.80 -22.91
CA PHE A 222 5.19 35.89 -21.81
C PHE A 222 5.94 34.58 -22.05
N ASP A 223 6.60 34.07 -21.01
CA ASP A 223 7.49 32.93 -21.07
C ASP A 223 7.14 31.94 -19.96
N GLY A 224 6.61 30.80 -20.35
CA GLY A 224 6.22 29.67 -19.49
C GLY A 224 7.21 28.51 -19.52
N THR A 225 8.38 28.66 -20.19
CA THR A 225 9.38 27.60 -20.35
C THR A 225 9.99 27.13 -19.03
N GLY A 226 9.80 27.88 -17.96
CA GLY A 226 10.25 27.48 -16.62
C GLY A 226 9.27 26.60 -15.86
N SER A 227 8.09 26.31 -16.45
CA SER A 227 7.13 25.36 -15.87
C SER A 227 7.70 23.94 -15.90
N PHE A 228 7.34 23.13 -14.92
CA PHE A 228 7.85 21.76 -14.80
C PHE A 228 6.78 20.86 -14.22
N ASP A 229 6.92 19.56 -14.50
CA ASP A 229 6.22 18.48 -13.85
C ASP A 229 7.05 17.97 -12.67
N ALA A 230 6.40 17.61 -11.57
CA ALA A 230 7.09 17.10 -10.38
C ALA A 230 7.69 15.71 -10.63
N ASP A 231 7.18 14.96 -11.62
CA ASP A 231 7.59 13.61 -11.97
C ASP A 231 7.80 13.42 -13.48
N PRO A 232 8.69 14.18 -14.12
CA PRO A 232 8.88 14.20 -15.56
C PRO A 232 9.28 12.84 -16.17
N GLU A 233 9.75 11.89 -15.35
CA GLU A 233 10.12 10.54 -15.78
C GLU A 233 8.88 9.66 -16.08
N PHE A 234 7.70 10.03 -15.55
CA PHE A 234 6.47 9.24 -15.64
C PHE A 234 5.37 9.92 -16.48
N ASP A 235 5.70 10.93 -17.26
CA ASP A 235 4.74 11.72 -18.07
C ASP A 235 4.00 10.95 -19.19
N GLY A 236 4.10 9.63 -19.20
CA GLY A 236 3.48 8.75 -20.19
C GLY A 236 4.22 8.69 -21.53
N LYS A 237 5.32 9.43 -21.71
CA LYS A 237 6.18 9.32 -22.90
C LYS A 237 7.28 8.31 -22.68
N ALA A 238 7.43 7.37 -23.62
CA ALA A 238 8.56 6.47 -23.62
C ALA A 238 9.86 7.28 -23.71
N SER A 239 10.84 6.95 -22.88
CA SER A 239 12.16 7.60 -22.79
C SER A 239 12.97 7.65 -24.11
N THR A 240 12.44 7.09 -25.20
CA THR A 240 13.06 7.06 -26.54
C THR A 240 12.77 8.28 -27.40
N GLU A 241 11.87 9.17 -26.97
CA GLU A 241 11.55 10.41 -27.67
C GLU A 241 12.18 11.67 -27.04
N MET A 242 13.13 11.49 -26.15
CA MET A 242 13.93 12.58 -25.53
C MET A 242 14.88 13.24 -26.53
N GLY A 243 14.37 13.64 -27.71
CA GLY A 243 15.09 14.50 -28.65
C GLY A 243 14.84 15.99 -28.44
N ASP A 244 13.86 16.35 -27.60
CA ASP A 244 13.50 17.75 -27.31
C ASP A 244 13.43 17.92 -25.78
N SER A 245 14.60 18.06 -25.21
CA SER A 245 14.94 17.90 -23.79
C SER A 245 14.52 19.06 -22.88
N ASP A 246 13.65 19.96 -23.30
CA ASP A 246 13.52 21.24 -22.59
C ASP A 246 12.17 21.51 -21.90
N TRP A 247 11.23 20.59 -21.95
CA TRP A 247 9.86 20.88 -21.47
C TRP A 247 9.45 20.24 -20.15
N ASN A 248 10.35 19.57 -19.46
CA ASN A 248 10.13 19.05 -18.10
C ASN A 248 8.75 18.38 -17.87
N GLY A 249 8.33 17.48 -18.76
CA GLY A 249 7.06 16.76 -18.66
C GLY A 249 5.81 17.53 -19.12
N ILE A 250 5.90 18.84 -19.37
CA ILE A 250 4.76 19.64 -19.80
C ILE A 250 4.47 19.41 -21.29
N THR A 251 3.22 19.08 -21.60
CA THR A 251 2.75 18.85 -22.99
C THR A 251 1.99 20.04 -23.58
N ARG A 252 1.41 20.90 -22.74
CA ARG A 252 0.63 22.02 -23.18
C ARG A 252 0.72 23.25 -22.29
N TRP A 253 0.78 24.45 -22.88
CA TRP A 253 0.69 25.78 -22.24
C TRP A 253 -0.50 26.50 -22.81
N ILE A 254 -1.32 27.14 -21.97
CA ILE A 254 -2.50 27.92 -22.33
C ILE A 254 -2.43 29.25 -21.59
N TRP A 255 -2.42 30.34 -22.35
CA TRP A 255 -2.37 31.72 -21.86
C TRP A 255 -3.71 32.40 -22.02
N ASP A 256 -4.25 32.93 -20.92
CA ASP A 256 -5.39 33.83 -20.86
C ASP A 256 -4.90 35.19 -20.36
N PHE A 257 -5.09 36.23 -21.12
CA PHE A 257 -4.56 37.56 -20.81
C PHE A 257 -5.52 38.46 -20.04
N GLY A 258 -6.73 38.00 -19.72
CA GLY A 258 -7.69 38.68 -18.87
C GLY A 258 -8.39 39.89 -19.55
N ASP A 259 -8.24 40.07 -20.83
CA ASP A 259 -8.82 41.19 -21.62
C ASP A 259 -9.89 40.74 -22.61
N ALA A 260 -10.42 39.53 -22.43
CA ALA A 260 -11.38 38.87 -23.31
C ALA A 260 -10.88 38.56 -24.73
N THR A 261 -9.60 38.69 -25.02
CA THR A 261 -9.02 38.16 -26.25
C THR A 261 -8.92 36.63 -26.20
N PRO A 262 -8.88 35.93 -27.36
CA PRO A 262 -8.72 34.48 -27.36
C PRO A 262 -7.41 34.04 -26.70
N SER A 263 -7.47 32.94 -25.92
CA SER A 263 -6.32 32.33 -25.31
C SER A 263 -5.27 31.91 -26.37
N LYS A 264 -3.98 31.95 -25.99
CA LYS A 264 -2.88 31.50 -26.86
C LYS A 264 -2.26 30.25 -26.28
N SER A 265 -1.76 29.38 -27.17
CA SER A 265 -1.06 28.16 -26.82
C SER A 265 0.42 28.27 -27.08
N GLY A 266 1.22 27.49 -26.31
CA GLY A 266 2.67 27.38 -26.48
C GLY A 266 3.45 27.89 -25.28
N PRO A 267 4.71 27.46 -25.13
CA PRO A 267 5.56 27.82 -24.00
C PRO A 267 5.91 29.29 -23.93
N VAL A 268 5.85 30.00 -25.07
CA VAL A 268 6.06 31.43 -25.19
C VAL A 268 4.89 32.04 -25.93
N ALA A 269 4.35 33.13 -25.41
CA ALA A 269 3.30 33.90 -26.06
C ALA A 269 3.64 35.38 -26.09
N TRP A 270 3.09 36.08 -27.10
CA TRP A 270 3.20 37.52 -27.25
C TRP A 270 1.83 38.15 -27.20
N HIS A 271 1.68 39.20 -26.42
CA HIS A 271 0.40 39.91 -26.27
C HIS A 271 0.62 41.41 -26.08
N SER A 272 -0.37 42.21 -26.49
CA SER A 272 -0.42 43.64 -26.25
C SER A 272 -1.84 44.06 -25.83
N TYR A 273 -1.94 44.99 -24.88
CA TYR A 273 -3.22 45.52 -24.40
C TYR A 273 -3.51 46.82 -25.10
N GLU A 274 -4.72 46.96 -25.63
CA GLU A 274 -5.12 48.17 -26.35
C GLU A 274 -5.47 49.34 -25.41
N ARG A 275 -5.80 49.08 -24.16
CA ARG A 275 -6.25 50.05 -23.18
C ARG A 275 -5.44 49.96 -21.90
N ALA A 276 -5.27 51.10 -21.23
CA ALA A 276 -4.75 51.12 -19.89
C ALA A 276 -5.75 50.47 -18.91
N GLY A 277 -5.23 49.64 -17.97
CA GLY A 277 -6.02 48.92 -17.01
C GLY A 277 -5.22 47.94 -16.20
N GLU A 278 -5.91 47.19 -15.35
CA GLU A 278 -5.36 46.07 -14.61
C GLU A 278 -5.91 44.77 -15.21
N TYR A 279 -5.06 43.86 -15.58
CA TYR A 279 -5.41 42.61 -16.24
C TYR A 279 -4.86 41.42 -15.43
N THR A 280 -5.65 40.36 -15.30
CA THR A 280 -5.19 39.10 -14.67
C THR A 280 -4.75 38.13 -15.74
N VAL A 281 -3.45 37.90 -15.86
CA VAL A 281 -2.88 36.91 -16.78
C VAL A 281 -2.83 35.56 -16.11
N ARG A 282 -3.37 34.55 -16.78
CA ARG A 282 -3.33 33.14 -16.33
C ARG A 282 -2.50 32.31 -17.30
N LEU A 283 -1.56 31.54 -16.74
CA LEU A 283 -0.90 30.44 -17.42
C LEU A 283 -1.42 29.13 -16.86
N THR A 284 -1.99 28.27 -17.71
CA THR A 284 -2.31 26.88 -17.41
C THR A 284 -1.31 25.98 -18.12
N VAL A 285 -0.72 25.06 -17.40
CA VAL A 285 0.13 24.01 -17.95
C VAL A 285 -0.51 22.65 -17.75
N ILE A 286 -0.29 21.73 -18.70
CA ILE A 286 -0.88 20.39 -18.68
C ILE A 286 0.25 19.42 -18.99
N ASP A 287 0.34 18.35 -18.19
CA ASP A 287 1.32 17.28 -18.28
C ASP A 287 0.95 16.21 -19.33
N GLY A 288 1.72 15.12 -19.37
CA GLY A 288 1.51 13.99 -20.27
C GLY A 288 0.28 13.11 -19.91
N PHE A 289 -0.17 13.14 -18.66
CA PHE A 289 -1.37 12.41 -18.23
C PHE A 289 -2.66 13.24 -18.39
N GLY A 290 -2.55 14.52 -18.69
CA GLY A 290 -3.67 15.41 -18.89
C GLY A 290 -4.08 16.21 -17.65
N ASP A 291 -3.34 16.07 -16.57
CA ASP A 291 -3.51 16.90 -15.38
C ASP A 291 -2.97 18.29 -15.62
N GLY A 292 -3.58 19.30 -15.05
CA GLY A 292 -3.23 20.67 -15.28
C GLY A 292 -3.30 21.53 -14.05
N ASP A 293 -2.37 22.47 -13.94
CA ASP A 293 -2.40 23.52 -12.92
C ASP A 293 -2.25 24.90 -13.56
N SER A 294 -2.67 25.93 -12.84
CA SER A 294 -2.69 27.32 -13.33
C SER A 294 -2.00 28.26 -12.35
N ASN A 295 -1.19 29.13 -12.85
CA ASN A 295 -0.68 30.28 -12.15
C ASN A 295 -1.27 31.58 -12.70
N MET A 296 -1.51 32.58 -11.83
CA MET A 296 -2.05 33.86 -12.21
C MET A 296 -1.17 34.99 -11.72
N THR A 297 -1.08 36.06 -12.52
CA THR A 297 -0.43 37.30 -12.12
C THR A 297 -1.26 38.49 -12.57
N GLU A 298 -1.18 39.59 -11.81
CA GLU A 298 -1.80 40.84 -12.19
C GLU A 298 -0.80 41.69 -13.01
N MET A 299 -1.29 42.25 -14.10
CA MET A 299 -0.53 43.14 -14.94
C MET A 299 -1.23 44.50 -15.01
N ARG A 300 -0.45 45.56 -14.82
CA ARG A 300 -0.90 46.96 -15.03
C ARG A 300 -0.36 47.47 -16.34
N VAL A 301 -1.26 47.99 -17.14
CA VAL A 301 -0.99 48.63 -18.42
C VAL A 301 -1.26 50.12 -18.33
#